data_332d46f0ba54a6202f09eaf452567d0a
#
_entry.id   332d46f0ba54a6202f09eaf452567d0a
#
_cell.length_a   1.000
_cell.length_b   1.000
_cell.length_c   1.000
_cell.angle_alpha   90.00
_cell.angle_beta   90.00
_cell.angle_gamma   90.00
#
_symmetry.space_group_name_H-M   'P 1'
#
loop_
_entity.id
_entity.type
_entity.pdbx_description
1 polymer ?
#
loop_
_entity_poly.entity_id
_entity_poly.type
_entity_poly.pdbx_seq_one_letter_code
_entity_poly.pdbx_strand_id
1 'polypeptide(L)'
;HHYEEIMHSPEFSSLYPERKKQLEAFNFVTLDSSLASNHGVLDPIVVLDKEQAVEVAKNMLEFILQAVDNVTMDQKTAITETINDIVDKRQAGQTVGFKHVLVALKDSQNDQIASVGRYLTSIVTNSILELAFSDGTTQGLNYVSQVTILEVANLKLPKTDTTKISDHERNSIALMFALGAFCTHFGERDEKEDTIEFFDEAWILM
;
A
#
# COMPACT_ATOMS: atom_id res chain seq x y z
N HIS A 1 -3.45 -14.92 -10.19
CA HIS A 1 -3.83 -16.30 -10.63
C HIS A 1 -3.82 -16.46 -12.16
N HIS A 2 -4.29 -15.52 -12.96
CA HIS A 2 -4.43 -15.71 -14.41
C HIS A 2 -3.10 -15.99 -15.12
N TYR A 3 -2.05 -15.26 -14.81
CA TYR A 3 -0.70 -15.50 -15.37
C TYR A 3 -0.10 -16.80 -14.85
N GLU A 4 -0.28 -17.10 -13.58
CA GLU A 4 0.18 -18.35 -12.95
C GLU A 4 -0.50 -19.57 -13.59
N GLU A 5 -1.82 -19.52 -13.80
CA GLU A 5 -2.58 -20.58 -14.47
C GLU A 5 -2.11 -20.81 -15.91
N ILE A 6 -1.88 -19.72 -16.68
CA ILE A 6 -1.37 -19.83 -18.05
C ILE A 6 0.01 -20.51 -18.06
N MET A 7 0.90 -20.11 -17.15
CA MET A 7 2.28 -20.59 -17.14
C MET A 7 2.41 -22.04 -16.68
N HIS A 8 1.48 -22.50 -15.84
CA HIS A 8 1.40 -23.90 -15.43
C HIS A 8 0.53 -24.77 -16.36
N SER A 9 -0.03 -24.18 -17.43
CA SER A 9 -0.83 -24.93 -18.38
C SER A 9 0.01 -25.97 -19.14
N PRO A 10 -0.54 -27.15 -19.44
CA PRO A 10 0.13 -28.15 -20.27
C PRO A 10 0.50 -27.62 -21.66
N GLU A 11 -0.35 -26.77 -22.25
CA GLU A 11 -0.13 -26.15 -23.54
C GLU A 11 1.12 -25.27 -23.52
N PHE A 12 1.26 -24.39 -22.51
CA PHE A 12 2.41 -23.51 -22.39
C PHE A 12 3.70 -24.32 -22.20
N SER A 13 3.66 -25.34 -21.35
CA SER A 13 4.80 -26.23 -21.10
C SER A 13 5.22 -27.01 -22.34
N SER A 14 4.27 -27.36 -23.23
CA SER A 14 4.52 -28.04 -24.47
C SER A 14 5.12 -27.13 -25.56
N LEU A 15 4.63 -25.89 -25.64
CA LEU A 15 5.08 -24.93 -26.65
C LEU A 15 6.44 -24.31 -26.31
N TYR A 16 6.76 -24.17 -25.02
CA TYR A 16 7.95 -23.46 -24.57
C TYR A 16 8.72 -24.17 -23.45
N PRO A 17 9.21 -25.41 -23.70
CA PRO A 17 9.85 -26.23 -22.66
C PRO A 17 11.11 -25.57 -22.04
N GLU A 18 11.83 -24.77 -22.83
CA GLU A 18 13.01 -24.02 -22.36
C GLU A 18 12.62 -22.86 -21.42
N ARG A 19 11.46 -22.23 -21.65
CA ARG A 19 10.97 -21.11 -20.85
C ARG A 19 10.41 -21.56 -19.50
N LYS A 20 10.02 -22.81 -19.36
CA LYS A 20 9.52 -23.34 -18.10
C LYS A 20 10.51 -23.13 -16.95
N LYS A 21 11.81 -23.40 -17.19
CA LYS A 21 12.85 -23.16 -16.17
C LYS A 21 13.02 -21.69 -15.80
N GLN A 22 12.83 -20.78 -16.78
CA GLN A 22 12.90 -19.34 -16.54
C GLN A 22 11.68 -18.88 -15.71
N LEU A 23 10.51 -19.45 -15.98
CA LEU A 23 9.27 -19.13 -15.27
C LEU A 23 9.23 -19.71 -13.85
N GLU A 24 9.90 -20.83 -13.60
CA GLU A 24 10.09 -21.39 -12.25
C GLU A 24 10.92 -20.45 -11.34
N ALA A 25 11.68 -19.51 -11.94
CA ALA A 25 12.41 -18.47 -11.22
C ALA A 25 11.57 -17.20 -10.94
N PHE A 26 10.32 -17.16 -11.40
CA PHE A 26 9.41 -16.03 -11.14
C PHE A 26 8.81 -16.14 -9.74
N ASN A 27 8.73 -15.01 -9.08
CA ASN A 27 8.05 -14.89 -7.80
C ASN A 27 6.64 -14.32 -8.03
N PHE A 28 5.62 -15.09 -7.64
CA PHE A 28 4.22 -14.65 -7.68
C PHE A 28 3.80 -14.29 -6.26
N VAL A 29 3.40 -13.05 -6.08
CA VAL A 29 2.95 -12.53 -4.79
C VAL A 29 1.53 -12.01 -4.94
N THR A 30 0.59 -12.63 -4.24
CA THR A 30 -0.79 -12.14 -4.16
C THR A 30 -0.99 -11.49 -2.81
N LEU A 31 -1.29 -10.19 -2.82
CA LEU A 31 -1.67 -9.42 -1.65
C LEU A 31 -3.20 -9.49 -1.48
N ASP A 32 -3.63 -10.16 -0.42
CA ASP A 32 -5.04 -10.28 -0.05
C ASP A 32 -5.25 -9.77 1.37
N SER A 33 -6.02 -8.69 1.52
CA SER A 33 -6.32 -8.09 2.82
C SER A 33 -7.17 -8.97 3.73
N SER A 34 -7.77 -10.04 3.22
CA SER A 34 -8.46 -11.04 4.06
C SER A 34 -7.48 -11.93 4.85
N LEU A 35 -6.21 -11.96 4.45
CA LEU A 35 -5.16 -12.73 5.10
C LEU A 35 -4.39 -11.85 6.07
N ALA A 36 -4.46 -12.15 7.36
CA ALA A 36 -3.77 -11.40 8.40
C ALA A 36 -2.24 -11.33 8.19
N SER A 37 -1.64 -12.32 7.51
CA SER A 37 -0.22 -12.33 7.16
C SER A 37 0.17 -11.23 6.16
N ASN A 38 -0.80 -10.69 5.43
CA ASN A 38 -0.57 -9.63 4.44
C ASN A 38 -0.82 -8.23 5.01
N HIS A 39 -1.35 -8.13 6.25
CA HIS A 39 -1.61 -6.83 6.85
C HIS A 39 -0.31 -6.04 7.06
N GLY A 40 -0.28 -4.84 6.54
CA GLY A 40 0.84 -3.90 6.68
C GLY A 40 2.08 -4.23 5.85
N VAL A 41 2.03 -5.17 4.90
CA VAL A 41 3.19 -5.48 4.03
C VAL A 41 3.60 -4.30 3.13
N LEU A 42 2.67 -3.37 2.88
CA LEU A 42 2.88 -2.11 2.15
C LEU A 42 2.85 -0.89 3.08
N ASP A 43 3.09 -1.08 4.39
CA ASP A 43 3.11 0.03 5.34
C ASP A 43 4.24 1.02 4.99
N PRO A 44 3.91 2.26 4.58
CA PRO A 44 4.91 3.22 4.14
C PRO A 44 5.90 3.59 5.24
N ILE A 45 5.48 3.58 6.52
CA ILE A 45 6.35 3.91 7.67
C ILE A 45 7.37 2.79 7.94
N VAL A 46 7.06 1.57 7.53
CA VAL A 46 7.93 0.40 7.74
C VAL A 46 8.88 0.19 6.56
N VAL A 47 8.41 0.43 5.34
CA VAL A 47 9.10 -0.02 4.10
C VAL A 47 9.89 1.09 3.41
N LEU A 48 9.45 2.35 3.54
CA LEU A 48 10.04 3.48 2.81
C LEU A 48 11.06 4.23 3.68
N ASP A 49 11.90 5.04 3.03
CA ASP A 49 12.72 6.00 3.74
C ASP A 49 11.87 7.10 4.43
N LYS A 50 12.50 7.92 5.26
CA LYS A 50 11.81 8.92 6.08
C LYS A 50 10.95 9.88 5.26
N GLU A 51 11.49 10.43 4.19
CA GLU A 51 10.83 11.48 3.40
C GLU A 51 9.67 10.88 2.60
N GLN A 52 9.90 9.78 1.93
CA GLN A 52 8.88 9.05 1.18
C GLN A 52 7.78 8.53 2.11
N ALA A 53 8.12 8.00 3.30
CA ALA A 53 7.14 7.53 4.27
C ALA A 53 6.16 8.62 4.70
N VAL A 54 6.67 9.81 5.02
CA VAL A 54 5.82 10.97 5.39
C VAL A 54 4.92 11.38 4.22
N GLU A 55 5.47 11.52 3.03
CA GLU A 55 4.73 11.94 1.84
C GLU A 55 3.61 10.96 1.49
N VAL A 56 3.93 9.68 1.39
CA VAL A 56 2.97 8.64 1.02
C VAL A 56 1.88 8.48 2.08
N ALA A 57 2.24 8.42 3.37
CA ALA A 57 1.27 8.33 4.45
C ALA A 57 0.32 9.53 4.46
N LYS A 58 0.84 10.75 4.25
CA LYS A 58 0.05 11.97 4.15
C LYS A 58 -0.90 11.91 2.96
N ASN A 59 -0.39 11.60 1.76
CA ASN A 59 -1.19 11.53 0.54
C ASN A 59 -2.33 10.52 0.67
N MET A 60 -2.07 9.35 1.28
CA MET A 60 -3.11 8.34 1.54
C MET A 60 -4.22 8.88 2.44
N LEU A 61 -3.87 9.44 3.60
CA LEU A 61 -4.89 9.95 4.54
C LEU A 61 -5.63 11.16 3.99
N GLU A 62 -4.95 12.08 3.32
CA GLU A 62 -5.60 13.24 2.68
C GLU A 62 -6.58 12.79 1.58
N PHE A 63 -6.22 11.79 0.78
CA PHE A 63 -7.10 11.27 -0.26
C PHE A 63 -8.35 10.59 0.33
N ILE A 64 -8.20 9.78 1.37
CA ILE A 64 -9.31 9.17 2.09
C ILE A 64 -10.25 10.25 2.65
N LEU A 65 -9.69 11.31 3.21
CA LEU A 65 -10.45 12.39 3.83
C LEU A 65 -11.14 13.33 2.83
N GLN A 66 -10.85 13.25 1.53
CA GLN A 66 -11.63 13.98 0.51
C GLN A 66 -13.11 13.58 0.48
N ALA A 67 -13.46 12.42 1.03
CA ALA A 67 -14.84 11.99 1.18
C ALA A 67 -15.57 12.67 2.36
N VAL A 68 -14.83 13.37 3.22
CA VAL A 68 -15.38 14.01 4.43
C VAL A 68 -15.50 15.50 4.18
N ASP A 69 -16.74 16.02 4.31
CA ASP A 69 -16.97 17.45 4.23
C ASP A 69 -16.36 18.19 5.43
N ASN A 70 -15.78 19.35 5.15
CA ASN A 70 -15.29 20.28 6.17
C ASN A 70 -14.13 19.78 7.05
N VAL A 71 -13.18 19.02 6.51
CA VAL A 71 -11.91 18.76 7.21
C VAL A 71 -11.15 20.08 7.40
N THR A 72 -10.93 20.46 8.65
CA THR A 72 -10.31 21.72 9.02
C THR A 72 -8.79 21.72 8.84
N MET A 73 -8.19 22.93 8.78
CA MET A 73 -6.72 23.04 8.74
C MET A 73 -6.07 22.45 9.99
N ASP A 74 -6.67 22.62 11.17
CA ASP A 74 -6.16 22.06 12.42
C ASP A 74 -6.11 20.53 12.38
N GLN A 75 -7.14 19.90 11.80
CA GLN A 75 -7.17 18.44 11.61
C GLN A 75 -6.08 17.97 10.63
N LYS A 76 -5.88 18.67 9.52
CA LYS A 76 -4.81 18.36 8.55
C LYS A 76 -3.42 18.53 9.17
N THR A 77 -3.24 19.60 9.94
CA THR A 77 -1.99 19.85 10.66
C THR A 77 -1.71 18.75 11.67
N ALA A 78 -2.71 18.37 12.49
CA ALA A 78 -2.57 17.29 13.45
C ALA A 78 -2.22 15.94 12.81
N ILE A 79 -2.80 15.63 11.65
CA ILE A 79 -2.46 14.43 10.88
C ILE A 79 -0.99 14.47 10.46
N THR A 80 -0.54 15.58 9.88
CA THR A 80 0.84 15.72 9.42
C THR A 80 1.84 15.64 10.57
N GLU A 81 1.57 16.32 11.69
CA GLU A 81 2.40 16.25 12.89
C GLU A 81 2.45 14.85 13.48
N THR A 82 1.31 14.14 13.52
CA THR A 82 1.25 12.77 14.03
C THR A 82 2.03 11.81 13.14
N ILE A 83 1.93 11.94 11.80
CA ILE A 83 2.72 11.13 10.87
C ILE A 83 4.22 11.36 11.13
N ASN A 84 4.66 12.61 11.21
CA ASN A 84 6.07 12.93 11.47
C ASN A 84 6.56 12.33 12.79
N ASP A 85 5.78 12.45 13.87
CA ASP A 85 6.12 11.87 15.18
C ASP A 85 6.30 10.35 15.13
N ILE A 86 5.38 9.64 14.44
CA ILE A 86 5.47 8.18 14.32
C ILE A 86 6.65 7.76 13.43
N VAL A 87 6.90 8.48 12.32
CA VAL A 87 8.06 8.23 11.46
C VAL A 87 9.35 8.48 12.22
N ASP A 88 9.46 9.56 13.00
CA ASP A 88 10.64 9.85 13.84
C ASP A 88 10.86 8.77 14.90
N LYS A 89 9.80 8.26 15.54
CA LYS A 89 9.88 7.12 16.48
C LYS A 89 10.39 5.87 15.78
N ARG A 90 9.93 5.60 14.55
CA ARG A 90 10.43 4.46 13.76
C ARG A 90 11.92 4.59 13.46
N GLN A 91 12.36 5.77 13.03
CA GLN A 91 13.78 6.07 12.76
C GLN A 91 14.65 5.95 14.02
N ALA A 92 14.08 6.24 15.19
CA ALA A 92 14.72 6.03 16.48
C ALA A 92 14.76 4.56 16.95
N GLY A 93 14.31 3.61 16.10
CA GLY A 93 14.34 2.18 16.37
C GLY A 93 13.16 1.63 17.14
N GLN A 94 12.10 2.41 17.32
CA GLN A 94 10.88 1.90 17.96
C GLN A 94 10.06 1.04 16.97
N THR A 95 9.40 0.01 17.50
CA THR A 95 8.50 -0.84 16.72
C THR A 95 7.14 -0.13 16.60
N VAL A 96 7.02 0.70 15.57
CA VAL A 96 5.80 1.44 15.24
C VAL A 96 5.55 1.40 13.73
N GLY A 97 4.28 1.48 13.31
CA GLY A 97 3.86 1.51 11.93
C GLY A 97 2.63 2.41 11.77
N PHE A 98 2.03 2.40 10.59
CA PHE A 98 1.00 3.37 10.20
C PHE A 98 -0.27 3.28 11.09
N LYS A 99 -0.60 2.12 11.68
CA LYS A 99 -1.69 2.02 12.67
C LYS A 99 -1.50 2.93 13.88
N HIS A 100 -0.26 3.21 14.27
CA HIS A 100 0.01 4.09 15.42
C HIS A 100 -0.39 5.54 15.15
N VAL A 101 -0.38 5.98 13.90
CA VAL A 101 -0.94 7.29 13.50
C VAL A 101 -2.43 7.34 13.82
N LEU A 102 -3.19 6.29 13.45
CA LEU A 102 -4.62 6.23 13.71
C LEU A 102 -4.93 6.19 15.20
N VAL A 103 -4.14 5.44 15.98
CA VAL A 103 -4.27 5.36 17.44
C VAL A 103 -4.00 6.72 18.07
N ALA A 104 -2.90 7.38 17.71
CA ALA A 104 -2.54 8.68 18.27
C ALA A 104 -3.58 9.77 17.96
N LEU A 105 -4.12 9.79 16.73
CA LEU A 105 -5.20 10.70 16.37
C LEU A 105 -6.48 10.40 17.18
N LYS A 106 -6.86 9.13 17.29
CA LYS A 106 -8.06 8.69 18.02
C LYS A 106 -8.00 9.04 19.52
N ASP A 107 -6.81 8.94 20.10
CA ASP A 107 -6.58 9.18 21.54
C ASP A 107 -6.26 10.67 21.85
N SER A 108 -6.40 11.56 20.86
CA SER A 108 -6.22 13.00 21.04
C SER A 108 -7.19 13.58 22.07
N GLN A 109 -6.70 14.52 22.90
CA GLN A 109 -7.55 15.28 23.82
C GLN A 109 -8.49 16.27 23.11
N ASN A 110 -8.24 16.55 21.84
CA ASN A 110 -9.13 17.37 21.01
C ASN A 110 -10.16 16.46 20.32
N ASP A 111 -11.42 16.61 20.69
CA ASP A 111 -12.54 15.80 20.19
C ASP A 111 -12.68 15.82 18.66
N GLN A 112 -12.34 16.93 18.01
CA GLN A 112 -12.39 17.05 16.54
C GLN A 112 -11.32 16.20 15.88
N ILE A 113 -10.10 16.18 16.45
CA ILE A 113 -9.00 15.33 15.98
C ILE A 113 -9.32 13.86 16.28
N ALA A 114 -9.79 13.55 17.49
CA ALA A 114 -10.19 12.21 17.87
C ALA A 114 -11.30 11.65 16.95
N SER A 115 -12.23 12.51 16.50
CA SER A 115 -13.27 12.13 15.54
C SER A 115 -12.67 11.69 14.20
N VAL A 116 -11.68 12.43 13.67
CA VAL A 116 -10.97 12.04 12.44
C VAL A 116 -10.23 10.70 12.63
N GLY A 117 -9.55 10.51 13.77
CA GLY A 117 -8.89 9.25 14.09
C GLY A 117 -9.85 8.06 14.14
N ARG A 118 -11.03 8.23 14.73
CA ARG A 118 -12.10 7.20 14.73
C ARG A 118 -12.61 6.90 13.33
N TYR A 119 -12.86 7.93 12.52
CA TYR A 119 -13.31 7.78 11.14
C TYR A 119 -12.28 7.00 10.31
N LEU A 120 -11.03 7.44 10.31
CA LEU A 120 -9.94 6.77 9.58
C LEU A 120 -9.78 5.30 10.04
N THR A 121 -9.85 5.04 11.34
CA THR A 121 -9.82 3.67 11.86
C THR A 121 -10.95 2.83 11.29
N SER A 122 -12.17 3.38 11.21
CA SER A 122 -13.32 2.64 10.67
C SER A 122 -13.20 2.31 9.19
N ILE A 123 -12.58 3.20 8.41
CA ILE A 123 -12.36 3.00 6.96
C ILE A 123 -11.27 1.95 6.70
N VAL A 124 -10.21 1.95 7.51
CA VAL A 124 -9.10 0.99 7.36
C VAL A 124 -9.52 -0.42 7.77
N THR A 125 -10.29 -0.54 8.86
CA THR A 125 -10.69 -1.84 9.41
C THR A 125 -11.55 -2.63 8.42
N ASN A 126 -11.18 -3.89 8.18
CA ASN A 126 -11.83 -4.80 7.22
C ASN A 126 -11.88 -4.25 5.78
N SER A 127 -10.87 -3.50 5.38
CA SER A 127 -10.76 -2.99 4.02
C SER A 127 -9.44 -3.38 3.36
N ILE A 128 -9.31 -3.11 2.07
CA ILE A 128 -8.07 -3.33 1.33
C ILE A 128 -6.89 -2.51 1.90
N LEU A 129 -7.17 -1.43 2.63
CA LEU A 129 -6.16 -0.59 3.26
C LEU A 129 -5.38 -1.30 4.37
N GLU A 130 -5.89 -2.40 4.94
CA GLU A 130 -5.12 -3.18 5.92
C GLU A 130 -3.77 -3.67 5.37
N LEU A 131 -3.63 -3.76 4.04
CA LEU A 131 -2.34 -4.06 3.40
C LEU A 131 -1.27 -2.99 3.67
N ALA A 132 -1.66 -1.74 3.92
CA ALA A 132 -0.74 -0.62 4.15
C ALA A 132 -0.67 -0.18 5.63
N PHE A 133 -1.41 -0.81 6.52
CA PHE A 133 -1.46 -0.41 7.93
C PHE A 133 -0.97 -1.55 8.83
N SER A 134 0.18 -1.37 9.48
CA SER A 134 0.76 -2.31 10.46
C SER A 134 0.97 -1.68 11.82
N ASP A 135 1.26 -2.51 12.80
CA ASP A 135 1.78 -2.10 14.10
C ASP A 135 3.31 -1.94 14.13
N GLY A 136 3.96 -2.08 12.98
CA GLY A 136 5.41 -1.98 12.84
C GLY A 136 6.16 -3.30 13.03
N THR A 137 5.47 -4.41 13.34
CA THR A 137 6.08 -5.75 13.47
C THR A 137 6.14 -6.50 12.15
N THR A 138 5.31 -6.11 11.17
CA THR A 138 5.26 -6.75 9.86
C THR A 138 6.57 -6.51 9.11
N GLN A 139 7.14 -7.57 8.59
CA GLN A 139 8.24 -7.47 7.63
C GLN A 139 7.65 -7.12 6.28
N GLY A 140 8.20 -6.10 5.62
CA GLY A 140 7.85 -5.76 4.25
C GLY A 140 8.11 -6.94 3.30
N LEU A 141 7.55 -6.86 2.11
CA LEU A 141 7.75 -7.89 1.08
C LEU A 141 9.25 -7.99 0.75
N ASN A 142 9.75 -9.21 0.72
CA ASN A 142 11.13 -9.47 0.34
C ASN A 142 11.16 -10.09 -1.06
N TYR A 143 11.84 -9.44 -2.00
CA TYR A 143 11.98 -9.90 -3.37
C TYR A 143 13.42 -10.22 -3.67
N VAL A 144 13.70 -11.51 -3.79
CA VAL A 144 15.02 -12.03 -4.16
C VAL A 144 15.06 -12.47 -5.63
N SER A 145 13.88 -12.60 -6.24
CA SER A 145 13.72 -13.12 -7.59
C SER A 145 13.98 -12.05 -8.65
N GLN A 146 14.54 -12.47 -9.78
CA GLN A 146 14.80 -11.59 -10.93
C GLN A 146 13.51 -11.01 -11.53
N VAL A 147 12.41 -11.75 -11.47
CA VAL A 147 11.08 -11.30 -11.90
C VAL A 147 10.09 -11.54 -10.77
N THR A 148 9.39 -10.51 -10.38
CA THR A 148 8.29 -10.60 -9.41
C THR A 148 7.00 -10.09 -10.07
N ILE A 149 5.95 -10.88 -9.95
CA ILE A 149 4.60 -10.52 -10.38
C ILE A 149 3.78 -10.29 -9.11
N LEU A 150 3.40 -9.04 -8.88
CA LEU A 150 2.62 -8.64 -7.73
C LEU A 150 1.16 -8.44 -8.15
N GLU A 151 0.27 -9.19 -7.53
CA GLU A 151 -1.17 -9.08 -7.71
C GLU A 151 -1.82 -8.57 -6.42
N VAL A 152 -2.73 -7.62 -6.52
CA VAL A 152 -3.53 -7.15 -5.38
C VAL A 152 -4.96 -7.66 -5.53
N ALA A 153 -5.35 -8.59 -4.67
CA ALA A 153 -6.68 -9.17 -4.71
C ALA A 153 -7.74 -8.13 -4.31
N ASN A 154 -8.89 -8.18 -4.97
CA ASN A 154 -10.04 -7.31 -4.70
C ASN A 154 -9.79 -5.81 -4.91
N LEU A 155 -8.75 -5.43 -5.67
CA LEU A 155 -8.55 -4.05 -6.08
C LEU A 155 -9.73 -3.60 -6.97
N LYS A 156 -10.39 -2.52 -6.58
CA LYS A 156 -11.51 -1.95 -7.33
C LYS A 156 -11.17 -0.53 -7.76
N LEU A 157 -11.00 -0.37 -9.05
CA LEU A 157 -10.66 0.92 -9.64
C LEU A 157 -11.88 1.54 -10.32
N PRO A 158 -12.04 2.87 -10.30
CA PRO A 158 -13.20 3.53 -10.89
C PRO A 158 -13.22 3.31 -12.41
N LYS A 159 -14.41 3.16 -12.95
CA LYS A 159 -14.59 3.16 -14.42
C LYS A 159 -14.48 4.58 -14.96
N THR A 160 -13.98 4.72 -16.18
CA THR A 160 -13.70 6.03 -16.83
C THR A 160 -14.89 6.98 -16.95
N ASP A 161 -16.11 6.48 -16.79
CA ASP A 161 -17.36 7.24 -16.95
C ASP A 161 -18.09 7.50 -15.62
N THR A 162 -17.49 7.13 -14.47
CA THR A 162 -18.13 7.34 -13.18
C THR A 162 -17.88 8.75 -12.63
N THR A 163 -18.97 9.44 -12.31
CA THR A 163 -18.93 10.79 -11.70
C THR A 163 -18.75 10.76 -10.19
N LYS A 164 -18.90 9.60 -9.56
CA LYS A 164 -18.73 9.41 -8.11
C LYS A 164 -17.92 8.17 -7.83
N ILE A 165 -16.85 8.35 -7.07
CA ILE A 165 -15.98 7.29 -6.58
C ILE A 165 -16.60 6.68 -5.32
N SER A 166 -16.81 5.35 -5.29
CA SER A 166 -17.24 4.63 -4.09
C SER A 166 -16.13 4.55 -3.06
N ASP A 167 -16.47 4.24 -1.80
CA ASP A 167 -15.46 4.08 -0.73
C ASP A 167 -14.47 2.96 -1.04
N HIS A 168 -14.92 1.87 -1.66
CA HIS A 168 -14.03 0.78 -2.09
C HIS A 168 -13.02 1.23 -3.15
N GLU A 169 -13.47 1.98 -4.15
CA GLU A 169 -12.59 2.55 -5.17
C GLU A 169 -11.63 3.56 -4.57
N ARG A 170 -12.11 4.40 -3.65
CA ARG A 170 -11.28 5.36 -2.91
C ARG A 170 -10.17 4.68 -2.12
N ASN A 171 -10.51 3.62 -1.39
CA ASN A 171 -9.55 2.84 -0.62
C ASN A 171 -8.52 2.16 -1.53
N SER A 172 -8.95 1.66 -2.69
CA SER A 172 -8.06 1.07 -3.69
C SER A 172 -7.09 2.10 -4.27
N ILE A 173 -7.58 3.31 -4.61
CA ILE A 173 -6.70 4.40 -5.09
C ILE A 173 -5.72 4.83 -3.98
N ALA A 174 -6.19 4.97 -2.73
CA ALA A 174 -5.30 5.31 -1.62
C ALA A 174 -4.20 4.25 -1.43
N LEU A 175 -4.53 2.96 -1.58
CA LEU A 175 -3.54 1.89 -1.53
C LEU A 175 -2.52 1.97 -2.68
N MET A 176 -2.93 2.44 -3.86
CA MET A 176 -2.03 2.58 -5.01
C MET A 176 -0.90 3.59 -4.74
N PHE A 177 -1.08 4.59 -3.86
CA PHE A 177 0.02 5.46 -3.45
C PHE A 177 1.12 4.66 -2.73
N ALA A 178 0.74 3.79 -1.79
CA ALA A 178 1.70 2.94 -1.08
C ALA A 178 2.34 1.92 -2.03
N LEU A 179 1.55 1.30 -2.90
CA LEU A 179 2.04 0.30 -3.85
C LEU A 179 3.02 0.90 -4.85
N GLY A 180 2.69 2.07 -5.44
CA GLY A 180 3.57 2.76 -6.38
C GLY A 180 4.90 3.15 -5.74
N ALA A 181 4.86 3.79 -4.57
CA ALA A 181 6.06 4.16 -3.83
C ALA A 181 6.90 2.93 -3.43
N PHE A 182 6.24 1.84 -3.03
CA PHE A 182 6.91 0.57 -2.73
C PHE A 182 7.64 0.00 -3.95
N CYS A 183 7.00 -0.02 -5.12
CA CYS A 183 7.62 -0.52 -6.35
C CYS A 183 8.83 0.34 -6.71
N THR A 184 8.70 1.67 -6.72
CA THR A 184 9.82 2.60 -6.99
C THR A 184 10.98 2.39 -6.01
N HIS A 185 10.70 2.37 -4.70
CA HIS A 185 11.73 2.12 -3.68
C HIS A 185 12.41 0.76 -3.88
N PHE A 186 11.65 -0.25 -4.27
CA PHE A 186 12.19 -1.56 -4.57
C PHE A 186 13.06 -1.56 -5.82
N GLY A 187 12.67 -0.81 -6.87
CA GLY A 187 13.43 -0.65 -8.09
C GLY A 187 14.80 0.01 -7.87
N GLU A 188 14.89 0.92 -6.91
CA GLU A 188 16.10 1.68 -6.56
C GLU A 188 17.06 0.95 -5.59
N ARG A 189 16.74 -0.27 -5.17
CA ARG A 189 17.49 -1.01 -4.14
C ARG A 189 18.95 -1.32 -4.49
N ASP A 190 19.28 -1.41 -5.76
CA ASP A 190 20.64 -1.65 -6.25
C ASP A 190 20.96 -0.76 -7.46
N GLU A 191 21.86 0.20 -7.27
CA GLU A 191 22.30 1.13 -8.32
C GLU A 191 23.02 0.44 -9.51
N LYS A 192 23.36 -0.83 -9.38
CA LYS A 192 24.07 -1.61 -10.42
C LYS A 192 23.15 -2.42 -11.30
N GLU A 193 21.87 -2.54 -10.91
CA GLU A 193 20.88 -3.32 -11.64
C GLU A 193 19.78 -2.41 -12.18
N ASP A 194 19.55 -2.48 -13.49
CA ASP A 194 18.38 -1.83 -14.11
C ASP A 194 17.12 -2.57 -13.71
N THR A 195 16.13 -1.85 -13.17
CA THR A 195 14.82 -2.39 -12.85
C THR A 195 13.78 -1.85 -13.82
N ILE A 196 12.94 -2.72 -14.33
CA ILE A 196 11.81 -2.36 -15.20
C ILE A 196 10.52 -2.70 -14.46
N GLU A 197 9.68 -1.70 -14.27
CA GLU A 197 8.37 -1.83 -13.64
C GLU A 197 7.27 -1.75 -14.68
N PHE A 198 6.37 -2.72 -14.65
CA PHE A 198 5.18 -2.75 -15.49
C PHE A 198 3.94 -2.66 -14.61
N PHE A 199 3.17 -1.61 -14.77
CA PHE A 199 1.86 -1.49 -14.15
C PHE A 199 0.79 -1.84 -15.18
N ASP A 200 0.09 -2.94 -14.97
CA ASP A 200 -1.14 -3.23 -15.70
C ASP A 200 -2.23 -2.27 -15.20
N GLU A 201 -3.03 -1.73 -16.13
CA GLU A 201 -4.05 -0.71 -15.83
C GLU A 201 -3.50 0.64 -15.28
N ALA A 202 -2.25 1.00 -15.58
CA ALA A 202 -1.61 2.26 -15.14
C ALA A 202 -2.34 3.55 -15.59
N TRP A 203 -3.26 3.47 -16.54
CA TRP A 203 -4.09 4.59 -16.99
C TRP A 203 -4.89 5.27 -15.86
N ILE A 204 -5.06 4.59 -14.73
CA ILE A 204 -5.78 5.10 -13.55
C ILE A 204 -4.90 6.05 -12.73
N LEU A 205 -3.58 5.96 -12.89
CA LEU A 205 -2.60 6.79 -12.18
C LEU A 205 -2.29 8.10 -12.93
N MET A 206 -2.80 8.26 -14.14
CA MET A 206 -2.66 9.46 -14.97
C MET A 206 -3.89 10.35 -14.88
#